data_3b2a71d202a95ed31b3849582cff04a9
#
_entry.id   3b2a71d202a95ed31b3849582cff04a9
#
_cell.length_a   1.000
_cell.length_b   1.000
_cell.length_c   1.000
_cell.angle_alpha   90.00
_cell.angle_beta   90.00
_cell.angle_gamma   90.00
#
_symmetry.space_group_name_H-M   'P 1'
#
loop_
_entity.id
_entity.type
_entity.pdbx_description
1 polymer ?
#
loop_
_entity_poly.entity_id
_entity_poly.type
_entity_poly.pdbx_seq_one_letter_code
_entity_poly.pdbx_strand_id
1 'polypeptide(L)'
;FFAGRSHRLIPASSCAIQHPVINEVVETVMDFLRAYGISAYREESHNGLVRHIYVRRGYHTGQIMVCLVINGNELPHAAELITNLRTIEGMTSICLNLNTKKTNVILGSSTKLLWGSPAIEDKIGGIRYQISPQSFYQVNPVQTEKLYQTALDFADLQGDERVWDLYCGIGTISPVSYTH
;
A
#
# COMPACT_ATOMS: atom_id res chain seq x y z
N PHE A 1 -4.48 15.77 -3.07
CA PHE A 1 -5.16 15.99 -4.37
C PHE A 1 -4.39 17.02 -5.17
N PHE A 2 -4.50 16.96 -6.52
CA PHE A 2 -3.95 18.00 -7.39
C PHE A 2 -5.05 19.00 -7.78
N ALA A 3 -4.71 20.28 -7.81
CA ALA A 3 -5.58 21.28 -8.40
C ALA A 3 -5.77 21.00 -9.90
N GLY A 4 -6.98 21.22 -10.41
CA GLY A 4 -7.31 20.92 -11.80
C GLY A 4 -6.28 21.50 -12.79
N ARG A 5 -5.83 20.67 -13.73
CA ARG A 5 -4.85 20.99 -14.77
C ARG A 5 -3.50 21.52 -14.25
N SER A 6 -3.08 21.10 -13.06
CA SER A 6 -1.81 21.52 -12.46
C SER A 6 -1.21 20.42 -11.58
N HIS A 7 0.09 20.54 -11.24
CA HIS A 7 0.75 19.69 -10.24
C HIS A 7 0.72 20.31 -8.82
N ARG A 8 -0.05 21.39 -8.63
CA ARG A 8 -0.18 22.04 -7.32
C ARG A 8 -1.00 21.15 -6.38
N LEU A 9 -0.38 20.75 -5.27
CA LEU A 9 -1.02 19.95 -4.23
C LEU A 9 -2.06 20.78 -3.47
N ILE A 10 -3.24 20.19 -3.27
CA ILE A 10 -4.27 20.68 -2.36
C ILE A 10 -4.14 19.83 -1.09
N PRO A 11 -3.83 20.44 0.06
CA PRO A 11 -3.78 19.72 1.31
C PRO A 11 -5.17 19.19 1.67
N ALA A 12 -5.20 17.94 2.15
CA ALA A 12 -6.40 17.30 2.66
C ALA A 12 -6.06 16.69 4.03
N SER A 13 -6.76 17.12 5.06
CA SER A 13 -6.58 16.62 6.42
C SER A 13 -7.35 15.32 6.68
N SER A 14 -8.30 14.99 5.82
CA SER A 14 -9.09 13.76 5.93
C SER A 14 -9.57 13.29 4.56
N CYS A 15 -9.88 12.01 4.46
CA CYS A 15 -10.44 11.42 3.25
C CYS A 15 -11.56 10.43 3.63
N ALA A 16 -12.79 10.71 3.19
CA ALA A 16 -13.97 9.92 3.56
C ALA A 16 -13.97 8.48 3.01
N ILE A 17 -13.14 8.19 2.00
CA ILE A 17 -13.02 6.85 1.41
C ILE A 17 -11.85 6.05 1.98
N GLN A 18 -11.05 6.64 2.87
CA GLN A 18 -9.94 5.96 3.56
C GLN A 18 -10.36 5.52 4.96
N HIS A 19 -9.78 4.41 5.42
CA HIS A 19 -9.93 4.01 6.81
C HIS A 19 -9.27 5.05 7.76
N PRO A 20 -9.90 5.42 8.90
CA PRO A 20 -9.37 6.45 9.80
C PRO A 20 -7.91 6.24 10.24
N VAL A 21 -7.48 5.00 10.43
CA VAL A 21 -6.10 4.67 10.80
C VAL A 21 -5.06 5.17 9.79
N ILE A 22 -5.44 5.38 8.54
CA ILE A 22 -4.53 5.94 7.51
C ILE A 22 -4.13 7.37 7.90
N ASN A 23 -5.07 8.18 8.41
CA ASN A 23 -4.77 9.53 8.88
C ASN A 23 -3.82 9.49 10.08
N GLU A 24 -4.06 8.60 11.06
CA GLU A 24 -3.20 8.40 12.23
C GLU A 24 -1.76 8.06 11.81
N VAL A 25 -1.59 7.13 10.87
CA VAL A 25 -0.27 6.79 10.32
C VAL A 25 0.38 8.00 9.66
N VAL A 26 -0.37 8.73 8.81
CA VAL A 26 0.17 9.90 8.10
C VAL A 26 0.58 10.99 9.08
N GLU A 27 -0.24 11.29 10.09
CA GLU A 27 0.07 12.28 11.13
C GLU A 27 1.33 11.88 11.91
N THR A 28 1.42 10.62 12.36
CA THR A 28 2.61 10.08 13.05
C THR A 28 3.88 10.26 12.22
N VAL A 29 3.83 9.93 10.92
CA VAL A 29 4.98 10.12 10.02
C VAL A 29 5.29 11.61 9.84
N MET A 30 4.29 12.46 9.62
CA MET A 30 4.49 13.90 9.42
C MET A 30 5.09 14.57 10.65
N ASP A 31 4.67 14.18 11.85
CA ASP A 31 5.23 14.69 13.11
C ASP A 31 6.68 14.26 13.28
N PHE A 32 7.00 12.99 12.96
CA PHE A 32 8.37 12.50 12.91
C PHE A 32 9.24 13.32 11.92
N LEU A 33 8.76 13.54 10.69
CA LEU A 33 9.50 14.32 9.70
C LEU A 33 9.79 15.75 10.18
N ARG A 34 8.82 16.40 10.85
CA ARG A 34 8.97 17.73 11.44
C ARG A 34 9.96 17.75 12.59
N ALA A 35 9.85 16.78 13.51
CA ALA A 35 10.68 16.70 14.69
C ALA A 35 12.17 16.52 14.36
N TYR A 36 12.48 15.79 13.31
CA TYR A 36 13.86 15.50 12.90
C TYR A 36 14.33 16.34 11.70
N GLY A 37 13.54 17.31 11.24
CA GLY A 37 13.89 18.18 10.12
C GLY A 37 14.11 17.45 8.80
N ILE A 38 13.41 16.31 8.59
CA ILE A 38 13.55 15.49 7.38
C ILE A 38 12.72 16.14 6.26
N SER A 39 13.39 16.43 5.14
CA SER A 39 12.78 17.18 4.05
C SER A 39 11.83 16.33 3.20
N ALA A 40 10.68 16.91 2.83
CA ALA A 40 9.83 16.36 1.78
C ALA A 40 10.48 16.57 0.39
N TYR A 41 10.29 15.59 -0.49
CA TYR A 41 10.77 15.67 -1.87
C TYR A 41 10.01 16.72 -2.67
N ARG A 42 10.75 17.46 -3.48
CA ARG A 42 10.23 18.44 -4.46
C ARG A 42 10.51 17.95 -5.87
N GLU A 43 9.47 17.67 -6.62
CA GLU A 43 9.56 17.07 -7.95
C GLU A 43 10.32 17.97 -8.94
N GLU A 44 10.04 19.28 -8.90
CA GLU A 44 10.65 20.27 -9.83
C GLU A 44 12.18 20.31 -9.71
N SER A 45 12.69 20.33 -8.47
CA SER A 45 14.13 20.42 -8.18
C SER A 45 14.82 19.09 -7.96
N HIS A 46 14.07 17.99 -7.89
CA HIS A 46 14.55 16.66 -7.53
C HIS A 46 15.31 16.61 -6.19
N ASN A 47 14.93 17.49 -5.27
CA ASN A 47 15.55 17.61 -3.94
C ASN A 47 14.58 17.19 -2.84
N GLY A 48 15.15 16.82 -1.68
CA GLY A 48 14.39 16.33 -0.54
C GLY A 48 14.37 14.81 -0.47
N LEU A 49 14.09 14.28 0.73
CA LEU A 49 14.23 12.86 1.01
C LEU A 49 12.93 12.08 0.83
N VAL A 50 11.87 12.44 1.54
CA VAL A 50 10.64 11.62 1.57
C VAL A 50 9.69 12.02 0.44
N ARG A 51 9.45 11.08 -0.46
CA ARG A 51 8.61 11.26 -1.66
C ARG A 51 7.14 10.96 -1.37
N HIS A 52 6.87 9.79 -0.79
CA HIS A 52 5.51 9.32 -0.52
C HIS A 52 5.45 8.56 0.80
N ILE A 53 4.31 8.66 1.46
CA ILE A 53 3.89 7.79 2.55
C ILE A 53 2.86 6.83 1.95
N TYR A 54 3.26 5.58 1.74
CA TYR A 54 2.41 4.56 1.16
C TYR A 54 1.90 3.64 2.26
N VAL A 55 0.59 3.60 2.45
CA VAL A 55 -0.04 2.83 3.52
C VAL A 55 -1.01 1.81 2.93
N ARG A 56 -0.95 0.60 3.44
CA ARG A 56 -1.91 -0.46 3.15
C ARG A 56 -2.52 -0.97 4.43
N ARG A 57 -3.80 -1.31 4.38
CA ARG A 57 -4.49 -1.99 5.48
C ARG A 57 -5.27 -3.18 4.92
N GLY A 58 -5.07 -4.36 5.51
CA GLY A 58 -5.93 -5.52 5.27
C GLY A 58 -7.34 -5.25 5.80
N TYR A 59 -8.34 -5.43 4.95
CA TYR A 59 -9.74 -5.16 5.32
C TYR A 59 -10.23 -6.14 6.37
N HIS A 60 -10.01 -7.44 6.16
CA HIS A 60 -10.46 -8.50 7.06
C HIS A 60 -9.49 -8.74 8.23
N THR A 61 -8.19 -8.51 8.03
CA THR A 61 -7.18 -8.82 9.05
C THR A 61 -6.84 -7.64 9.94
N GLY A 62 -7.09 -6.41 9.47
CA GLY A 62 -6.68 -5.19 10.18
C GLY A 62 -5.17 -4.92 10.14
N GLN A 63 -4.37 -5.81 9.53
CA GLN A 63 -2.92 -5.62 9.44
C GLN A 63 -2.55 -4.38 8.63
N ILE A 64 -1.57 -3.63 9.13
CA ILE A 64 -1.13 -2.36 8.52
C ILE A 64 0.31 -2.49 8.04
N MET A 65 0.54 -2.01 6.82
CA MET A 65 1.86 -1.81 6.23
C MET A 65 2.08 -0.33 5.96
N VAL A 66 3.21 0.18 6.41
CA VAL A 66 3.70 1.53 6.08
C VAL A 66 4.98 1.40 5.27
N CYS A 67 5.01 2.00 4.10
CA CYS A 67 6.17 2.04 3.24
C CYS A 67 6.51 3.50 2.90
N LEU A 68 7.63 4.01 3.43
CA LEU A 68 8.12 5.31 3.04
C LEU A 68 8.92 5.18 1.74
N VAL A 69 8.53 5.96 0.75
CA VAL A 69 9.27 6.06 -0.52
C VAL A 69 10.23 7.24 -0.41
N ILE A 70 11.52 6.98 -0.59
CA ILE A 70 12.55 7.99 -0.41
C ILE A 70 13.43 8.20 -1.65
N ASN A 71 13.89 9.43 -1.82
CA ASN A 71 14.91 9.84 -2.77
C ASN A 71 16.29 9.74 -2.09
N GLY A 72 16.69 8.53 -1.76
CA GLY A 72 17.93 8.26 -1.01
C GLY A 72 18.08 6.78 -0.71
N ASN A 73 19.08 6.42 0.10
CA ASN A 73 19.40 5.04 0.44
C ASN A 73 19.01 4.68 1.89
N GLU A 74 18.82 5.68 2.74
CA GLU A 74 18.58 5.51 4.18
C GLU A 74 17.62 6.59 4.69
N LEU A 75 16.89 6.26 5.75
CA LEU A 75 16.05 7.19 6.49
C LEU A 75 16.75 7.51 7.82
N PRO A 76 17.18 8.76 8.07
CA PRO A 76 17.70 9.16 9.36
C PRO A 76 16.65 8.91 10.46
N HIS A 77 17.09 8.53 11.64
CA HIS A 77 16.22 8.30 12.81
C HIS A 77 15.14 7.24 12.59
N ALA A 78 15.40 6.23 11.76
CA ALA A 78 14.41 5.19 11.45
C ALA A 78 13.93 4.41 12.68
N ALA A 79 14.79 4.26 13.71
CA ALA A 79 14.43 3.56 14.95
C ALA A 79 13.31 4.28 15.73
N GLU A 80 13.37 5.61 15.76
CA GLU A 80 12.36 6.46 16.40
C GLU A 80 11.04 6.39 15.65
N LEU A 81 11.07 6.44 14.31
CA LEU A 81 9.88 6.25 13.50
C LEU A 81 9.23 4.88 13.74
N ILE A 82 10.03 3.81 13.77
CA ILE A 82 9.56 2.46 14.05
C ILE A 82 8.89 2.43 15.43
N THR A 83 9.50 3.03 16.44
CA THR A 83 8.95 3.08 17.80
C THR A 83 7.58 3.76 17.82
N ASN A 84 7.44 4.89 17.14
CA ASN A 84 6.18 5.64 17.07
C ASN A 84 5.09 4.86 16.31
N LEU A 85 5.42 4.32 15.14
CA LEU A 85 4.44 3.59 14.32
C LEU A 85 3.96 2.29 14.98
N ARG A 86 4.80 1.61 15.77
CA ARG A 86 4.44 0.37 16.48
C ARG A 86 3.37 0.55 17.55
N THR A 87 3.09 1.77 17.97
CA THR A 87 1.98 2.05 18.90
C THR A 87 0.61 1.95 18.25
N ILE A 88 0.55 2.02 16.92
CA ILE A 88 -0.69 1.94 16.15
C ILE A 88 -1.15 0.48 16.09
N GLU A 89 -2.37 0.23 16.53
CA GLU A 89 -2.96 -1.12 16.52
C GLU A 89 -3.02 -1.68 15.10
N GLY A 90 -2.60 -2.94 14.94
CA GLY A 90 -2.55 -3.62 13.64
C GLY A 90 -1.26 -3.37 12.85
N MET A 91 -0.32 -2.55 13.35
CA MET A 91 0.96 -2.34 12.67
C MET A 91 1.72 -3.66 12.53
N THR A 92 1.96 -4.07 11.29
CA THR A 92 2.56 -5.38 10.97
C THR A 92 3.84 -5.25 10.16
N SER A 93 3.95 -4.21 9.32
CA SER A 93 5.07 -4.03 8.39
C SER A 93 5.46 -2.56 8.29
N ILE A 94 6.74 -2.27 8.46
CA ILE A 94 7.32 -0.95 8.20
C ILE A 94 8.49 -1.15 7.25
N CYS A 95 8.44 -0.53 6.09
CA CYS A 95 9.46 -0.67 5.06
C CYS A 95 9.85 0.66 4.41
N LEU A 96 10.96 0.64 3.71
CA LEU A 96 11.55 1.75 3.00
C LEU A 96 11.69 1.35 1.54
N ASN A 97 11.07 2.10 0.65
CA ASN A 97 11.24 1.90 -0.79
C ASN A 97 12.16 2.98 -1.36
N LEU A 98 13.17 2.55 -2.12
CA LEU A 98 14.19 3.44 -2.66
C LEU A 98 13.84 3.83 -4.08
N ASN A 99 13.49 5.09 -4.27
CA ASN A 99 13.17 5.65 -5.59
C ASN A 99 13.93 6.96 -5.80
N THR A 100 15.15 6.85 -6.32
CA THR A 100 16.03 7.99 -6.62
C THR A 100 15.89 8.49 -8.06
N LYS A 101 15.03 7.86 -8.87
CA LYS A 101 14.83 8.25 -10.25
C LYS A 101 13.91 9.47 -10.38
N LYS A 102 14.20 10.37 -11.31
CA LYS A 102 13.29 11.46 -11.68
C LYS A 102 12.16 10.90 -12.55
N THR A 103 11.11 10.43 -11.92
CA THR A 103 9.98 9.74 -12.57
C THR A 103 8.70 9.96 -11.76
N ASN A 104 7.55 9.85 -12.41
CA ASN A 104 6.23 9.85 -11.78
C ASN A 104 5.82 8.48 -11.20
N VAL A 105 6.63 7.44 -11.39
CA VAL A 105 6.40 6.13 -10.76
C VAL A 105 6.63 6.26 -9.26
N ILE A 106 5.66 5.83 -8.46
CA ILE A 106 5.69 5.98 -7.00
C ILE A 106 6.76 5.07 -6.39
N LEU A 107 6.70 3.77 -6.65
CA LEU A 107 7.60 2.79 -6.05
C LEU A 107 8.82 2.54 -6.92
N GLY A 108 10.00 2.60 -6.33
CA GLY A 108 11.23 2.11 -6.94
C GLY A 108 11.32 0.57 -6.89
N SER A 109 12.35 0.03 -7.52
CA SER A 109 12.55 -1.43 -7.63
C SER A 109 13.07 -2.10 -6.35
N SER A 110 13.60 -1.34 -5.40
CA SER A 110 14.21 -1.86 -4.17
C SER A 110 13.42 -1.46 -2.94
N THR A 111 13.08 -2.45 -2.11
CA THR A 111 12.40 -2.23 -0.83
C THR A 111 13.21 -2.90 0.29
N LYS A 112 13.46 -2.18 1.37
CA LYS A 112 14.12 -2.65 2.59
C LYS A 112 13.07 -2.79 3.69
N LEU A 113 13.04 -3.93 4.36
CA LEU A 113 12.25 -4.09 5.57
C LEU A 113 12.97 -3.37 6.72
N LEU A 114 12.26 -2.48 7.41
CA LEU A 114 12.74 -1.80 8.61
C LEU A 114 12.29 -2.52 9.88
N TRP A 115 11.03 -3.00 9.89
CA TRP A 115 10.48 -3.73 11.03
C TRP A 115 9.28 -4.60 10.63
N GLY A 116 9.10 -5.72 11.33
CA GLY A 116 7.94 -6.61 11.20
C GLY A 116 8.03 -7.58 10.03
N SER A 117 6.93 -7.78 9.32
CA SER A 117 6.83 -8.71 8.20
C SER A 117 7.10 -8.01 6.86
N PRO A 118 7.69 -8.69 5.85
CA PRO A 118 7.84 -8.13 4.50
C PRO A 118 6.52 -7.97 3.75
N ALA A 119 5.43 -8.56 4.25
CA ALA A 119 4.09 -8.48 3.67
C ALA A 119 3.05 -8.44 4.78
N ILE A 120 1.86 -7.92 4.47
CA ILE A 120 0.66 -8.07 5.28
C ILE A 120 -0.24 -9.13 4.65
N GLU A 121 -1.18 -9.65 5.41
CA GLU A 121 -2.18 -10.58 4.94
C GLU A 121 -3.55 -9.92 4.85
N ASP A 122 -4.34 -10.34 3.86
CA ASP A 122 -5.77 -10.09 3.80
C ASP A 122 -6.50 -11.27 3.18
N LYS A 123 -7.83 -11.19 3.05
CA LYS A 123 -8.68 -12.25 2.50
C LYS A 123 -9.60 -11.71 1.43
N ILE A 124 -9.87 -12.53 0.41
CA ILE A 124 -10.93 -12.35 -0.57
C ILE A 124 -11.58 -13.71 -0.77
N GLY A 125 -12.91 -13.81 -0.68
CA GLY A 125 -13.63 -15.06 -0.84
C GLY A 125 -13.13 -16.20 0.09
N GLY A 126 -12.69 -15.87 1.32
CA GLY A 126 -12.13 -16.83 2.28
C GLY A 126 -10.66 -17.21 2.07
N ILE A 127 -10.06 -16.86 0.94
CA ILE A 127 -8.67 -17.18 0.60
C ILE A 127 -7.73 -16.08 1.14
N ARG A 128 -6.61 -16.52 1.75
CA ARG A 128 -5.58 -15.60 2.26
C ARG A 128 -4.59 -15.24 1.17
N TYR A 129 -4.25 -13.94 1.13
CA TYR A 129 -3.25 -13.37 0.24
C TYR A 129 -2.18 -12.65 1.03
N GLN A 130 -0.92 -12.83 0.61
CA GLN A 130 0.20 -12.04 1.10
C GLN A 130 0.40 -10.83 0.19
N ILE A 131 0.37 -9.65 0.77
CA ILE A 131 0.41 -8.37 0.08
C ILE A 131 1.72 -7.67 0.44
N SER A 132 2.66 -7.65 -0.50
CA SER A 132 3.90 -6.88 -0.39
C SER A 132 3.68 -5.41 -0.80
N PRO A 133 4.64 -4.50 -0.58
CA PRO A 133 4.53 -3.12 -1.06
C PRO A 133 4.25 -3.00 -2.55
N GLN A 134 4.80 -3.91 -3.37
CA GLN A 134 4.72 -3.88 -4.82
C GLN A 134 3.55 -4.69 -5.40
N SER A 135 2.89 -5.53 -4.59
CA SER A 135 1.75 -6.32 -5.05
C SER A 135 0.59 -5.42 -5.47
N PHE A 136 0.01 -5.70 -6.64
CA PHE A 136 -1.31 -5.14 -6.94
C PHE A 136 -2.37 -5.87 -6.10
N TYR A 137 -3.20 -5.13 -5.40
CA TYR A 137 -4.33 -5.66 -4.63
C TYR A 137 -5.48 -4.67 -4.70
N GLN A 138 -6.70 -5.16 -4.89
CA GLN A 138 -7.88 -4.33 -5.08
C GLN A 138 -8.17 -3.50 -3.81
N VAL A 139 -8.39 -2.20 -4.00
CA VAL A 139 -8.57 -1.24 -2.90
C VAL A 139 -9.96 -1.26 -2.27
N ASN A 140 -10.94 -1.85 -2.95
CA ASN A 140 -12.32 -1.97 -2.46
C ASN A 140 -12.70 -3.45 -2.33
N PRO A 141 -12.39 -4.11 -1.20
CA PRO A 141 -12.58 -5.55 -1.03
C PRO A 141 -14.04 -5.97 -1.16
N VAL A 142 -14.98 -5.18 -0.64
CA VAL A 142 -16.42 -5.47 -0.74
C VAL A 142 -16.89 -5.54 -2.19
N GLN A 143 -16.45 -4.61 -3.03
CA GLN A 143 -16.81 -4.63 -4.45
C GLN A 143 -16.00 -5.67 -5.22
N THR A 144 -14.78 -5.96 -4.79
CA THR A 144 -13.95 -7.00 -5.38
C THR A 144 -14.59 -8.38 -5.24
N GLU A 145 -15.10 -8.72 -4.05
CA GLU A 145 -15.81 -9.99 -3.83
C GLU A 145 -17.05 -10.10 -4.72
N LYS A 146 -17.85 -9.04 -4.82
CA LYS A 146 -19.01 -9.01 -5.72
C LYS A 146 -18.61 -9.16 -7.19
N LEU A 147 -17.55 -8.47 -7.62
CA LEU A 147 -17.05 -8.56 -8.98
C LEU A 147 -16.59 -9.98 -9.31
N TYR A 148 -15.85 -10.60 -8.41
CA TYR A 148 -15.35 -11.97 -8.61
C TYR A 148 -16.48 -12.99 -8.61
N GLN A 149 -17.46 -12.84 -7.70
CA GLN A 149 -18.65 -13.70 -7.72
C GLN A 149 -19.41 -13.56 -9.04
N THR A 150 -19.63 -12.33 -9.51
CA THR A 150 -20.30 -12.09 -10.80
C THR A 150 -19.53 -12.72 -11.97
N ALA A 151 -18.20 -12.67 -11.94
CA ALA A 151 -17.38 -13.29 -12.98
C ALA A 151 -17.49 -14.83 -12.95
N LEU A 152 -17.56 -15.43 -11.76
CA LEU A 152 -17.79 -16.87 -11.59
C LEU A 152 -19.17 -17.28 -12.08
N ASP A 153 -20.22 -16.52 -11.72
CA ASP A 153 -21.58 -16.79 -12.15
C ASP A 153 -21.70 -16.73 -13.70
N PHE A 154 -21.01 -15.80 -14.35
CA PHE A 154 -20.98 -15.73 -15.81
C PHE A 154 -20.12 -16.82 -16.47
N ALA A 155 -19.08 -17.28 -15.79
CA ALA A 155 -18.23 -18.34 -16.29
C ALA A 155 -18.93 -19.71 -16.24
N ASP A 156 -19.93 -19.88 -15.36
CA ASP A 156 -20.78 -21.08 -15.20
C ASP A 156 -19.96 -22.40 -15.20
N LEU A 157 -18.86 -22.42 -14.42
CA LEU A 157 -17.93 -23.53 -14.39
C LEU A 157 -18.58 -24.78 -13.76
N GLN A 158 -18.46 -25.92 -14.43
CA GLN A 158 -19.01 -27.21 -13.98
C GLN A 158 -17.95 -28.09 -13.27
N GLY A 159 -16.68 -27.66 -13.28
CA GLY A 159 -15.57 -28.29 -12.54
C GLY A 159 -14.60 -29.12 -13.36
N ASP A 160 -14.81 -29.26 -14.67
CA ASP A 160 -13.97 -29.97 -15.60
C ASP A 160 -13.26 -29.09 -16.63
N GLU A 161 -13.54 -27.78 -16.59
CA GLU A 161 -12.95 -26.83 -17.50
C GLU A 161 -11.51 -26.46 -17.12
N ARG A 162 -10.73 -26.04 -18.12
CA ARG A 162 -9.43 -25.41 -17.95
C ARG A 162 -9.57 -23.91 -18.06
N VAL A 163 -9.32 -23.20 -16.96
CA VAL A 163 -9.38 -21.74 -16.89
C VAL A 163 -7.96 -21.16 -17.04
N TRP A 164 -7.83 -20.13 -17.87
CA TRP A 164 -6.59 -19.39 -18.08
C TRP A 164 -6.74 -17.98 -17.54
N ASP A 165 -5.92 -17.64 -16.55
CA ASP A 165 -5.80 -16.26 -16.02
C ASP A 165 -4.50 -15.65 -16.56
N LEU A 166 -4.61 -14.91 -17.68
CA LEU A 166 -3.45 -14.39 -18.43
C LEU A 166 -2.78 -13.18 -17.79
N TYR A 167 -3.46 -12.50 -16.89
CA TYR A 167 -2.95 -11.31 -16.18
C TYR A 167 -3.14 -11.43 -14.67
N CYS A 168 -2.87 -12.60 -14.13
CA CYS A 168 -3.21 -13.00 -12.77
C CYS A 168 -2.62 -12.12 -11.66
N GLY A 169 -1.52 -11.40 -11.89
CA GLY A 169 -0.85 -10.65 -10.83
C GLY A 169 -0.44 -11.56 -9.67
N ILE A 170 -0.97 -11.29 -8.46
CA ILE A 170 -0.80 -12.19 -7.30
C ILE A 170 -1.86 -13.31 -7.26
N GLY A 171 -2.61 -13.48 -8.32
CA GLY A 171 -3.59 -14.54 -8.46
C GLY A 171 -4.86 -14.34 -7.64
N THR A 172 -5.43 -13.15 -7.56
CA THR A 172 -6.58 -12.92 -6.68
C THR A 172 -7.89 -13.52 -7.18
N ILE A 173 -8.06 -13.70 -8.49
CA ILE A 173 -9.28 -14.25 -9.08
C ILE A 173 -9.22 -15.77 -9.25
N SER A 174 -8.05 -16.31 -9.64
CA SER A 174 -7.90 -17.74 -9.94
C SER A 174 -8.22 -18.65 -8.75
N PRO A 175 -7.67 -18.43 -7.52
CA PRO A 175 -7.98 -19.30 -6.38
C PRO A 175 -9.44 -19.23 -5.96
N VAL A 176 -10.12 -18.09 -6.12
CA VAL A 176 -11.56 -17.98 -5.84
C VAL A 176 -12.36 -18.85 -6.80
N SER A 177 -11.92 -19.01 -8.05
CA SER A 177 -12.55 -19.90 -9.03
C SER A 177 -12.40 -21.40 -8.71
N TYR A 178 -11.36 -21.78 -7.93
CA TYR A 178 -11.12 -23.20 -7.56
C TYR A 178 -11.88 -23.67 -6.32
N THR A 179 -12.49 -22.75 -5.57
CA THR A 179 -13.14 -23.06 -4.27
C THR A 179 -14.65 -23.16 -4.35
N HIS A 180 -15.22 -23.07 -5.55
CA HIS A 180 -16.68 -23.17 -5.79
C HIS A 180 -17.04 -24.36 -6.66
#